data_d0a2af5ba5e84d9a43b50364ce0ce684
#
_entry.id   d0a2af5ba5e84d9a43b50364ce0ce684
#
_cell.length_a   1.000
_cell.length_b   1.000
_cell.length_c   1.000
_cell.angle_alpha   90.00
_cell.angle_beta   90.00
_cell.angle_gamma   90.00
#
_symmetry.space_group_name_H-M   'P 1'
#
loop_
_entity.id
_entity.type
_entity.pdbx_description
1 polymer ?
#
loop_
_entity_poly.entity_id
_entity_poly.type
_entity_poly.pdbx_seq_one_letter_code
_entity_poly.pdbx_strand_id
1 'polypeptide(L)'
;MVPFSGYSLPVQYPTGIIAEHKWTREHAGLFDVSHMGPSLLMLSKKSGDAQRDHETIAALVEPLVTGDIAGLKSGQMRYTLLLNDEGGTRDDLMIERPDDPAWSGSLYIIVNAGTKGDDWALIESATAGVATLHRADDGGLIALQGPEAVAVADGVIP
;
A
#
# COMPACT_ATOMS: atom_id res chain seq x y z
N MET A 1 -12.97 -4.20 -21.79
CA MET A 1 -13.26 -3.49 -20.52
C MET A 1 -14.30 -4.28 -19.76
N VAL A 2 -14.10 -4.50 -18.48
CA VAL A 2 -15.03 -5.21 -17.59
C VAL A 2 -15.18 -4.43 -16.28
N PRO A 3 -16.35 -4.52 -15.62
CA PRO A 3 -16.53 -3.92 -14.31
C PRO A 3 -15.71 -4.67 -13.25
N PHE A 4 -14.99 -3.93 -12.41
CA PHE A 4 -14.25 -4.45 -11.28
C PHE A 4 -14.27 -3.42 -10.13
N SER A 5 -14.88 -3.76 -9.01
CA SER A 5 -14.97 -2.89 -7.81
C SER A 5 -15.41 -1.45 -8.12
N GLY A 6 -16.39 -1.26 -9.03
CA GLY A 6 -16.88 0.05 -9.45
C GLY A 6 -16.07 0.74 -10.57
N TYR A 7 -14.97 0.14 -10.99
CA TYR A 7 -14.11 0.63 -12.06
C TYR A 7 -14.32 -0.16 -13.36
N SER A 8 -13.98 0.43 -14.51
CA SER A 8 -13.96 -0.25 -15.79
C SER A 8 -12.52 -0.53 -16.20
N LEU A 9 -12.09 -1.80 -16.10
CA LEU A 9 -10.71 -2.21 -16.33
C LEU A 9 -10.56 -3.08 -17.58
N PRO A 10 -9.41 -3.02 -18.30
CA PRO A 10 -9.15 -3.94 -19.41
C PRO A 10 -8.88 -5.35 -18.88
N VAL A 11 -9.54 -6.36 -19.46
CA VAL A 11 -9.22 -7.78 -19.18
C VAL A 11 -7.94 -8.18 -19.87
N GLN A 12 -7.73 -7.67 -21.09
CA GLN A 12 -6.57 -7.95 -21.93
C GLN A 12 -6.38 -6.85 -22.97
N TYR A 13 -5.21 -6.80 -23.54
CA TYR A 13 -4.85 -6.03 -24.72
C TYR A 13 -4.83 -6.92 -25.98
N PRO A 14 -4.54 -6.39 -27.19
CA PRO A 14 -4.63 -7.16 -28.45
C PRO A 14 -3.78 -8.45 -28.48
N THR A 15 -2.70 -8.54 -27.72
CA THR A 15 -1.84 -9.72 -27.64
C THR A 15 -2.45 -10.88 -26.84
N GLY A 16 -3.44 -10.58 -25.98
CA GLY A 16 -4.14 -11.54 -25.14
C GLY A 16 -3.45 -11.88 -23.82
N ILE A 17 -4.25 -12.30 -22.84
CA ILE A 17 -3.85 -12.53 -21.45
C ILE A 17 -2.59 -13.40 -21.31
N ILE A 18 -2.51 -14.51 -22.05
CA ILE A 18 -1.39 -15.48 -21.92
C ILE A 18 -0.09 -14.86 -22.41
N ALA A 19 -0.11 -14.09 -23.50
CA ALA A 19 1.08 -13.43 -24.01
C ALA A 19 1.56 -12.33 -23.08
N GLU A 20 0.64 -11.53 -22.54
CA GLU A 20 0.91 -10.47 -21.57
C GLU A 20 1.48 -11.04 -20.25
N HIS A 21 0.91 -12.15 -19.76
CA HIS A 21 1.41 -12.85 -18.58
C HIS A 21 2.85 -13.35 -18.79
N LYS A 22 3.11 -14.04 -19.90
CA LYS A 22 4.46 -14.55 -20.22
C LYS A 22 5.48 -13.43 -20.35
N TRP A 23 5.09 -12.35 -21.06
CA TRP A 23 5.95 -11.16 -21.17
C TRP A 23 6.36 -10.62 -19.80
N THR A 24 5.41 -10.43 -18.89
CA THR A 24 5.70 -9.93 -17.54
C THR A 24 6.57 -10.89 -16.73
N ARG A 25 6.42 -12.21 -16.94
CA ARG A 25 7.26 -13.23 -16.28
C ARG A 25 8.70 -13.26 -16.79
N GLU A 26 8.94 -12.85 -18.02
CA GLU A 26 10.23 -12.91 -18.72
C GLU A 26 10.92 -11.53 -18.80
N HIS A 27 10.15 -10.42 -18.75
CA HIS A 27 10.60 -9.05 -18.93
C HIS A 27 10.07 -8.13 -17.83
N ALA A 28 9.44 -7.00 -18.21
CA ALA A 28 8.73 -6.11 -17.32
C ALA A 28 7.34 -5.79 -17.86
N GLY A 29 6.36 -5.68 -16.97
CA GLY A 29 5.00 -5.24 -17.25
C GLY A 29 4.61 -4.05 -16.38
N LEU A 30 3.93 -3.07 -16.97
CA LEU A 30 3.38 -1.92 -16.30
C LEU A 30 1.87 -2.07 -16.15
N PHE A 31 1.37 -1.89 -14.92
CA PHE A 31 -0.05 -2.06 -14.60
C PHE A 31 -0.57 -0.79 -13.94
N ASP A 32 -1.65 -0.24 -14.50
CA ASP A 32 -2.44 0.79 -13.82
C ASP A 32 -3.32 0.11 -12.76
N VAL A 33 -2.98 0.34 -11.49
CA VAL A 33 -3.69 -0.17 -10.31
C VAL A 33 -4.29 0.97 -9.48
N SER A 34 -4.57 2.12 -10.12
CA SER A 34 -5.10 3.32 -9.48
C SER A 34 -6.49 3.14 -8.84
N HIS A 35 -7.17 2.03 -9.12
CA HIS A 35 -8.40 1.64 -8.43
C HIS A 35 -8.19 1.24 -6.96
N MET A 36 -6.98 0.84 -6.58
CA MET A 36 -6.62 0.56 -5.19
C MET A 36 -6.68 1.83 -4.33
N GLY A 37 -6.55 1.66 -3.02
CA GLY A 37 -6.63 2.74 -2.05
C GLY A 37 -5.27 3.09 -1.43
N PRO A 38 -4.39 3.83 -2.13
CA PRO A 38 -3.19 4.36 -1.51
C PRO A 38 -3.53 5.45 -0.49
N SER A 39 -2.83 5.43 0.63
CA SER A 39 -3.01 6.41 1.71
C SER A 39 -1.74 6.58 2.53
N LEU A 40 -1.64 7.69 3.24
CA LEU A 40 -0.53 7.99 4.13
C LEU A 40 -1.07 8.22 5.54
N LEU A 41 -0.74 7.33 6.48
CA LEU A 41 -1.02 7.49 7.89
C LEU A 41 0.13 8.27 8.53
N MET A 42 -0.16 9.40 9.17
CA MET A 42 0.87 10.30 9.73
C MET A 42 0.59 10.63 11.19
N LEU A 43 1.61 10.56 12.05
CA LEU A 43 1.51 11.06 13.42
C LEU A 43 1.14 12.54 13.44
N SER A 44 0.13 12.91 14.24
CA SER A 44 -0.25 14.31 14.47
C SER A 44 0.83 15.09 15.21
N LYS A 45 1.66 14.40 16.00
CA LYS A 45 2.78 14.99 16.72
C LYS A 45 3.99 14.05 16.66
N LYS A 46 5.07 14.55 16.06
CA LYS A 46 6.35 13.83 15.98
C LYS A 46 7.23 14.15 17.19
N SER A 47 8.00 13.17 17.65
CA SER A 47 8.97 13.34 18.77
C SER A 47 10.27 14.01 18.33
N GLY A 48 10.60 13.95 17.04
CA GLY A 48 11.86 14.34 16.46
C GLY A 48 12.90 13.20 16.40
N ASP A 49 12.56 12.02 16.93
CA ASP A 49 13.32 10.78 16.79
C ASP A 49 12.59 9.86 15.82
N ALA A 50 13.18 9.60 14.66
CA ALA A 50 12.54 8.85 13.58
C ALA A 50 12.22 7.40 13.95
N GLN A 51 13.04 6.77 14.78
CA GLN A 51 12.80 5.39 15.22
C GLN A 51 11.64 5.34 16.23
N ARG A 52 11.64 6.24 17.20
CA ARG A 52 10.56 6.36 18.17
C ARG A 52 9.22 6.72 17.51
N ASP A 53 9.23 7.61 16.52
CA ASP A 53 8.04 7.98 15.76
C ASP A 53 7.51 6.79 14.97
N HIS A 54 8.40 5.98 14.36
CA HIS A 54 8.01 4.74 13.70
C HIS A 54 7.40 3.72 14.67
N GLU A 55 8.03 3.46 15.80
CA GLU A 55 7.51 2.55 16.83
C GLU A 55 6.13 3.02 17.35
N THR A 56 5.94 4.32 17.49
CA THR A 56 4.66 4.89 17.92
C THR A 56 3.55 4.65 16.89
N ILE A 57 3.80 4.92 15.60
CA ILE A 57 2.77 4.73 14.57
C ILE A 57 2.52 3.25 14.26
N ALA A 58 3.56 2.41 14.31
CA ALA A 58 3.44 0.97 14.15
C ALA A 58 2.55 0.35 15.23
N ALA A 59 2.74 0.75 16.49
CA ALA A 59 1.94 0.27 17.62
C ALA A 59 0.44 0.59 17.50
N LEU A 60 0.05 1.60 16.71
CA LEU A 60 -1.36 1.91 16.43
C LEU A 60 -1.97 0.94 15.41
N VAL A 61 -1.16 0.42 14.49
CA VAL A 61 -1.63 -0.41 13.35
C VAL A 61 -1.48 -1.90 13.63
N GLU A 62 -0.47 -2.32 14.38
CA GLU A 62 -0.21 -3.74 14.70
C GLU A 62 -1.39 -4.50 15.32
N PRO A 63 -2.25 -3.89 16.17
CA PRO A 63 -3.45 -4.57 16.66
C PRO A 63 -4.45 -4.95 15.56
N LEU A 64 -4.37 -4.32 14.38
CA LEU A 64 -5.28 -4.55 13.26
C LEU A 64 -4.74 -5.59 12.25
N VAL A 65 -3.43 -5.87 12.27
CA VAL A 65 -2.77 -6.66 11.23
C VAL A 65 -1.96 -7.82 11.80
N THR A 66 -1.63 -8.79 10.94
CA THR A 66 -0.80 -9.95 11.35
C THR A 66 0.70 -9.70 11.23
N GLY A 67 1.11 -8.63 10.52
CA GLY A 67 2.50 -8.35 10.22
C GLY A 67 3.20 -7.58 11.33
N ASP A 68 4.48 -7.86 11.55
CA ASP A 68 5.40 -7.06 12.37
C ASP A 68 5.72 -5.75 11.65
N ILE A 69 5.02 -4.67 11.99
CA ILE A 69 5.19 -3.34 11.38
C ILE A 69 6.30 -2.56 12.09
N ALA A 70 6.44 -2.72 13.39
CA ALA A 70 7.52 -2.10 14.17
C ALA A 70 8.91 -2.56 13.70
N GLY A 71 9.03 -3.81 13.26
CA GLY A 71 10.26 -4.37 12.70
C GLY A 71 10.61 -3.93 11.27
N LEU A 72 9.78 -3.12 10.60
CA LEU A 72 10.10 -2.59 9.27
C LEU A 72 11.29 -1.64 9.33
N LYS A 73 12.28 -1.90 8.49
CA LYS A 73 13.36 -0.95 8.20
C LYS A 73 12.85 0.15 7.28
N SER A 74 13.53 1.29 7.30
CA SER A 74 13.32 2.39 6.35
C SER A 74 13.35 1.86 4.90
N GLY A 75 12.37 2.25 4.07
CA GLY A 75 12.18 1.78 2.70
C GLY A 75 11.66 0.35 2.56
N GLN A 76 11.24 -0.31 3.65
CA GLN A 76 10.65 -1.65 3.58
C GLN A 76 9.12 -1.61 3.55
N MET A 77 8.56 -2.45 2.69
CA MET A 77 7.15 -2.73 2.59
C MET A 77 6.84 -4.15 3.09
N ARG A 78 5.68 -4.32 3.70
CA ARG A 78 5.14 -5.61 4.15
C ARG A 78 3.73 -5.82 3.62
N TYR A 79 3.52 -6.94 2.95
CA TYR A 79 2.20 -7.48 2.70
C TYR A 79 1.68 -8.15 3.97
N THR A 80 0.46 -7.86 4.39
CA THR A 80 -0.14 -8.34 5.63
C THR A 80 -1.66 -8.48 5.50
N LEU A 81 -2.30 -9.11 6.50
CA LEU A 81 -3.74 -9.26 6.57
C LEU A 81 -4.32 -8.27 7.57
N LEU A 82 -5.43 -7.61 7.18
CA LEU A 82 -6.27 -6.81 8.06
C LEU A 82 -7.30 -7.74 8.70
N LEU A 83 -7.44 -7.68 10.02
CA LEU A 83 -8.26 -8.61 10.79
C LEU A 83 -9.50 -7.91 11.37
N ASN A 84 -10.50 -8.72 11.70
CA ASN A 84 -11.59 -8.35 12.59
C ASN A 84 -11.28 -8.76 14.04
N ASP A 85 -12.17 -8.42 14.98
CA ASP A 85 -11.98 -8.67 16.41
C ASP A 85 -11.95 -10.17 16.76
N GLU A 86 -12.51 -11.03 15.90
CA GLU A 86 -12.50 -12.49 16.04
C GLU A 86 -11.27 -13.14 15.38
N GLY A 87 -10.36 -12.35 14.80
CA GLY A 87 -9.18 -12.83 14.08
C GLY A 87 -9.46 -13.32 12.66
N GLY A 88 -10.66 -13.08 12.14
CA GLY A 88 -11.00 -13.33 10.74
C GLY A 88 -10.41 -12.28 9.82
N THR A 89 -10.01 -12.68 8.60
CA THR A 89 -9.49 -11.76 7.59
C THR A 89 -10.60 -10.87 7.04
N ARG A 90 -10.41 -9.56 7.12
CA ARG A 90 -11.25 -8.55 6.44
C ARG A 90 -10.73 -8.26 5.04
N ASP A 91 -9.43 -8.01 4.93
CA ASP A 91 -8.75 -7.74 3.68
C ASP A 91 -7.25 -8.10 3.79
N ASP A 92 -6.54 -8.00 2.68
CA ASP A 92 -5.08 -7.99 2.62
C ASP A 92 -4.60 -6.61 2.15
N LEU A 93 -3.46 -6.17 2.66
CA LEU A 93 -2.96 -4.84 2.37
C LEU A 93 -1.43 -4.76 2.42
N MET A 94 -0.88 -3.69 1.88
CA MET A 94 0.56 -3.42 1.96
C MET A 94 0.81 -2.22 2.86
N ILE A 95 1.82 -2.33 3.72
CA ILE A 95 2.26 -1.26 4.62
C ILE A 95 3.75 -1.04 4.41
N GLU A 96 4.14 0.20 4.12
CA GLU A 96 5.53 0.61 3.95
C GLU A 96 5.94 1.60 5.03
N ARG A 97 7.18 1.45 5.52
CA ARG A 97 7.89 2.50 6.23
C ARG A 97 8.71 3.32 5.24
N PRO A 98 8.31 4.56 4.90
CA PRO A 98 9.05 5.41 3.97
C PRO A 98 10.50 5.65 4.44
N ASP A 99 11.44 5.78 3.51
CA ASP A 99 12.86 6.05 3.83
C ASP A 99 13.22 7.54 3.75
N ASP A 100 12.40 8.37 3.12
CA ASP A 100 12.60 9.81 3.11
C ASP A 100 12.38 10.38 4.52
N PRO A 101 13.36 11.08 5.11
CA PRO A 101 13.23 11.71 6.43
C PRO A 101 12.05 12.68 6.57
N ALA A 102 11.58 13.29 5.47
CA ALA A 102 10.40 14.15 5.47
C ALA A 102 9.14 13.39 5.90
N TRP A 103 9.09 12.08 5.62
CA TRP A 103 7.99 11.19 5.97
C TRP A 103 8.21 10.40 7.26
N SER A 104 9.19 10.78 8.09
CA SER A 104 9.36 10.19 9.43
C SER A 104 8.06 10.26 10.22
N GLY A 105 7.72 9.18 10.95
CA GLY A 105 6.46 9.09 11.69
C GLY A 105 5.23 8.90 10.81
N SER A 106 5.41 8.35 9.60
CA SER A 106 4.32 7.94 8.74
C SER A 106 4.44 6.48 8.27
N LEU A 107 3.31 5.93 7.82
CA LEU A 107 3.21 4.65 7.11
C LEU A 107 2.45 4.88 5.80
N TYR A 108 3.00 4.39 4.69
CA TYR A 108 2.27 4.34 3.43
C TYR A 108 1.48 3.03 3.38
N ILE A 109 0.16 3.12 3.16
CA ILE A 109 -0.76 1.99 3.23
C ILE A 109 -1.54 1.90 1.94
N ILE A 110 -1.59 0.70 1.34
CA ILE A 110 -2.36 0.44 0.12
C ILE A 110 -3.38 -0.66 0.44
N VAL A 111 -4.66 -0.30 0.37
CA VAL A 111 -5.80 -1.21 0.56
C VAL A 111 -6.46 -1.57 -0.76
N ASN A 112 -7.25 -2.65 -0.80
CA ASN A 112 -7.92 -3.11 -2.02
C ASN A 112 -9.12 -2.26 -2.39
N ALA A 113 -9.43 -2.19 -3.68
CA ALA A 113 -10.45 -1.30 -4.25
C ALA A 113 -11.86 -1.55 -3.71
N GLY A 114 -12.24 -2.83 -3.53
CA GLY A 114 -13.60 -3.21 -3.14
C GLY A 114 -13.97 -2.87 -1.70
N THR A 115 -12.99 -2.83 -0.83
CA THR A 115 -13.12 -2.68 0.62
C THR A 115 -12.52 -1.39 1.15
N LYS A 116 -11.85 -0.60 0.29
CA LYS A 116 -11.03 0.56 0.71
C LYS A 116 -11.75 1.55 1.63
N GLY A 117 -13.06 1.76 1.44
CA GLY A 117 -13.83 2.66 2.30
C GLY A 117 -13.93 2.17 3.74
N ASP A 118 -14.20 0.88 3.93
CA ASP A 118 -14.33 0.24 5.23
C ASP A 118 -12.97 0.07 5.92
N ASP A 119 -11.93 -0.26 5.13
CA ASP A 119 -10.56 -0.43 5.64
C ASP A 119 -9.98 0.90 6.12
N TRP A 120 -10.15 1.97 5.35
CA TRP A 120 -9.77 3.30 5.78
C TRP A 120 -10.52 3.74 7.03
N ALA A 121 -11.84 3.50 7.11
CA ALA A 121 -12.63 3.85 8.28
C ALA A 121 -12.16 3.10 9.54
N LEU A 122 -11.78 1.82 9.41
CA LEU A 122 -11.21 1.04 10.51
C LEU A 122 -9.88 1.62 10.98
N ILE A 123 -8.96 1.89 10.04
CA ILE A 123 -7.65 2.46 10.36
C ILE A 123 -7.79 3.85 11.01
N GLU A 124 -8.63 4.73 10.45
CA GLU A 124 -8.93 6.06 11.01
C GLU A 124 -9.48 5.97 12.43
N SER A 125 -10.42 5.05 12.67
CA SER A 125 -11.02 4.84 13.99
C SER A 125 -9.98 4.37 15.02
N ALA A 126 -9.14 3.41 14.64
CA ALA A 126 -8.13 2.83 15.53
C ALA A 126 -6.99 3.81 15.86
N THR A 127 -6.72 4.76 14.97
CA THR A 127 -5.59 5.71 15.11
C THR A 127 -6.05 7.12 15.54
N ALA A 128 -7.34 7.29 15.79
CA ALA A 128 -7.97 8.58 16.09
C ALA A 128 -7.29 9.32 17.25
N GLY A 129 -7.06 10.62 17.07
CA GLY A 129 -6.43 11.49 18.06
C GLY A 129 -4.91 11.40 18.16
N VAL A 130 -4.28 10.37 17.53
CA VAL A 130 -2.83 10.18 17.55
C VAL A 130 -2.23 10.34 16.16
N ALA A 131 -2.91 9.81 15.14
CA ALA A 131 -2.50 9.92 13.74
C ALA A 131 -3.66 10.33 12.85
N THR A 132 -3.35 10.80 11.65
CA THR A 132 -4.31 11.18 10.61
C THR A 132 -4.03 10.37 9.36
N LEU A 133 -5.07 9.78 8.75
CA LEU A 133 -4.99 9.10 7.46
C LEU A 133 -5.29 10.09 6.33
N HIS A 134 -4.34 10.27 5.44
CA HIS A 134 -4.48 11.06 4.22
C HIS A 134 -4.72 10.12 3.04
N ARG A 135 -5.93 10.07 2.53
CA ARG A 135 -6.34 9.25 1.39
C ARG A 135 -5.87 9.91 0.10
N ALA A 136 -5.31 9.13 -0.82
CA ALA A 136 -4.86 9.61 -2.12
C ALA A 136 -5.89 9.25 -3.22
N ASP A 137 -7.15 9.65 -3.02
CA ASP A 137 -8.26 9.30 -3.93
C ASP A 137 -8.08 9.83 -5.35
N ASP A 138 -7.39 10.96 -5.52
CA ASP A 138 -7.09 11.57 -6.81
C ASP A 138 -5.71 11.18 -7.36
N GLY A 139 -5.00 10.30 -6.67
CA GLY A 139 -3.68 9.82 -7.06
C GLY A 139 -3.74 8.66 -8.04
N GLY A 140 -2.73 8.55 -8.92
CA GLY A 140 -2.48 7.35 -9.70
C GLY A 140 -1.56 6.38 -8.95
N LEU A 141 -1.81 5.07 -9.09
CA LEU A 141 -0.93 4.02 -8.61
C LEU A 141 -0.54 3.10 -9.76
N ILE A 142 0.75 2.91 -9.95
CA ILE A 142 1.29 2.06 -11.01
C ILE A 142 2.12 0.95 -10.38
N ALA A 143 1.89 -0.29 -10.82
CA ALA A 143 2.72 -1.43 -10.46
C ALA A 143 3.63 -1.80 -11.64
N LEU A 144 4.93 -1.76 -11.42
CA LEU A 144 5.95 -2.24 -12.35
C LEU A 144 6.44 -3.61 -11.86
N GLN A 145 6.22 -4.66 -12.66
CA GLN A 145 6.42 -6.05 -12.26
C GLN A 145 7.30 -6.79 -13.26
N GLY A 146 8.03 -7.82 -12.78
CA GLY A 146 8.83 -8.70 -13.62
C GLY A 146 10.33 -8.60 -13.34
N PRO A 147 11.15 -9.54 -13.90
CA PRO A 147 12.58 -9.60 -13.60
C PRO A 147 13.38 -8.37 -14.04
N GLU A 148 12.90 -7.62 -15.04
CA GLU A 148 13.54 -6.40 -15.53
C GLU A 148 12.97 -5.11 -14.87
N ALA A 149 12.01 -5.21 -13.93
CA ALA A 149 11.33 -4.06 -13.35
C ALA A 149 12.29 -3.05 -12.69
N VAL A 150 13.29 -3.54 -11.95
CA VAL A 150 14.28 -2.67 -11.29
C VAL A 150 15.08 -1.87 -12.32
N ALA A 151 15.59 -2.53 -13.36
CA ALA A 151 16.38 -1.87 -14.42
C ALA A 151 15.55 -0.82 -15.19
N VAL A 152 14.25 -1.07 -15.39
CA VAL A 152 13.33 -0.09 -15.98
C VAL A 152 13.11 1.09 -15.04
N ALA A 153 12.88 0.84 -13.75
CA ALA A 153 12.69 1.88 -12.74
C ALA A 153 13.92 2.79 -12.63
N ASP A 154 15.13 2.22 -12.56
CA ASP A 154 16.40 2.94 -12.49
C ASP A 154 16.63 3.85 -13.72
N GLY A 155 16.01 3.52 -14.85
CA GLY A 155 16.11 4.35 -16.08
C GLY A 155 15.17 5.53 -16.12
N VAL A 156 14.15 5.61 -15.26
CA VAL A 156 13.08 6.64 -15.29
C VAL A 156 12.86 7.36 -13.97
N ILE A 157 13.29 6.79 -12.86
CA ILE A 157 13.22 7.41 -11.53
C ILE A 157 14.61 7.99 -11.22
N PRO A 158 14.75 9.31 -11.00
CA PRO A 158 16.02 9.95 -10.71
C PRO A 158 16.61 9.59 -9.35
#